data_471469c45042655eaef4f0aacc0d197e
#
_entry.id   471469c45042655eaef4f0aacc0d197e
#
_cell.length_a   1.000
_cell.length_b   1.000
_cell.length_c   1.000
_cell.angle_alpha   90.00
_cell.angle_beta   90.00
_cell.angle_gamma   90.00
#
_symmetry.space_group_name_H-M   'P 1'
#
loop_
_entity.id
_entity.type
_entity.pdbx_description
1 polymer ?
#
loop_
_entity_poly.entity_id
_entity_poly.type
_entity_poly.pdbx_seq_one_letter_code
_entity_poly.pdbx_strand_id
1 'polypeptide(L)'
;AAGLTDRGTLEDTPVALWDRLFAVNARAPFLLMQQVVRGLKAAGKPGAIVNVITMSSHGGQPFLTGYSASKGALATLTKNAAHAERAARIRVNGINLGWADTPGEHAIQAKDGAPPDWLSRAAPQQPFGRLIEPRDVAGLAIYLLSDAAEMMTGALIDFDQNVIGAYG
;
A
#
# COMPACT_ATOMS: atom_id res chain seq x y z
N ALA A 1 -4.42 2.76 -8.20
CA ALA A 1 -3.76 1.69 -7.48
C ALA A 1 -4.74 0.52 -7.33
N ALA A 2 -4.37 -0.67 -7.80
CA ALA A 2 -5.13 -1.89 -7.57
C ALA A 2 -4.58 -2.60 -6.34
N GLY A 3 -5.44 -3.20 -5.55
CA GLY A 3 -5.07 -4.00 -4.40
C GLY A 3 -6.18 -4.98 -4.06
N LEU A 4 -5.81 -6.10 -3.47
CA LEU A 4 -6.75 -7.09 -2.97
C LEU A 4 -6.53 -7.24 -1.48
N THR A 5 -7.60 -7.11 -0.71
CA THR A 5 -7.65 -7.44 0.72
C THR A 5 -8.62 -8.58 0.92
N ASP A 6 -8.26 -9.53 1.75
CA ASP A 6 -9.19 -10.54 2.26
C ASP A 6 -8.71 -11.04 3.63
N ARG A 7 -9.60 -11.60 4.41
CA ARG A 7 -9.35 -12.08 5.76
C ARG A 7 -8.83 -13.51 5.75
N GLY A 8 -7.95 -13.81 6.67
CA GLY A 8 -7.41 -15.14 6.95
C GLY A 8 -6.30 -15.06 7.98
N THR A 9 -6.32 -16.01 8.91
CA THR A 9 -5.28 -16.18 9.94
C THR A 9 -4.15 -17.07 9.41
N LEU A 10 -3.11 -17.27 10.21
CA LEU A 10 -2.05 -18.22 9.88
C LEU A 10 -2.59 -19.65 9.76
N GLU A 11 -3.62 -19.98 10.54
CA GLU A 11 -4.20 -21.33 10.62
C GLU A 11 -5.16 -21.63 9.47
N ASP A 12 -5.95 -20.63 9.05
CA ASP A 12 -7.10 -20.86 8.15
C ASP A 12 -6.96 -20.24 6.75
N THR A 13 -5.87 -19.51 6.44
CA THR A 13 -5.68 -18.94 5.11
C THR A 13 -5.46 -20.03 4.07
N PRO A 14 -6.38 -20.26 3.11
CA PRO A 14 -6.17 -21.23 2.05
C PRO A 14 -5.02 -20.82 1.14
N VAL A 15 -4.23 -21.78 0.63
CA VAL A 15 -3.14 -21.53 -0.31
C VAL A 15 -3.62 -20.73 -1.54
N ALA A 16 -4.80 -21.05 -2.06
CA ALA A 16 -5.38 -20.34 -3.20
C ALA A 16 -5.62 -18.83 -2.91
N LEU A 17 -6.04 -18.49 -1.68
CA LEU A 17 -6.16 -17.08 -1.26
C LEU A 17 -4.79 -16.42 -1.13
N TRP A 18 -3.83 -17.10 -0.51
CA TRP A 18 -2.43 -16.65 -0.43
C TRP A 18 -1.88 -16.32 -1.81
N ASP A 19 -1.96 -17.25 -2.76
CA ASP A 19 -1.45 -17.08 -4.12
C ASP A 19 -2.12 -15.90 -4.84
N ARG A 20 -3.43 -15.73 -4.66
CA ARG A 20 -4.19 -14.62 -5.24
C ARG A 20 -3.77 -13.28 -4.66
N LEU A 21 -3.56 -13.19 -3.34
CA LEU A 21 -3.08 -11.97 -2.68
C LEU A 21 -1.69 -11.59 -3.19
N PHE A 22 -0.77 -12.55 -3.29
CA PHE A 22 0.56 -12.30 -3.84
C PHE A 22 0.54 -11.97 -5.32
N ALA A 23 -0.33 -12.60 -6.11
CA ALA A 23 -0.48 -12.29 -7.52
C ALA A 23 -0.89 -10.82 -7.75
N VAL A 24 -1.85 -10.32 -6.98
CA VAL A 24 -2.37 -8.95 -7.12
C VAL A 24 -1.47 -7.93 -6.43
N ASN A 25 -1.04 -8.19 -5.19
CA ASN A 25 -0.39 -7.18 -4.35
C ASN A 25 1.14 -7.10 -4.52
N ALA A 26 1.78 -8.16 -5.02
CA ALA A 26 3.23 -8.21 -5.20
C ALA A 26 3.65 -8.44 -6.65
N ARG A 27 3.18 -9.52 -7.30
CA ARG A 27 3.59 -9.86 -8.66
C ARG A 27 3.12 -8.84 -9.70
N ALA A 28 1.88 -8.37 -9.63
CA ALA A 28 1.39 -7.38 -10.60
C ALA A 28 2.15 -6.04 -10.50
N PRO A 29 2.35 -5.44 -9.32
CA PRO A 29 3.22 -4.26 -9.19
C PRO A 29 4.64 -4.49 -9.68
N PHE A 30 5.24 -5.66 -9.40
CA PHE A 30 6.56 -6.02 -9.94
C PHE A 30 6.59 -5.93 -11.46
N LEU A 31 5.64 -6.58 -12.15
CA LEU A 31 5.56 -6.58 -13.61
C LEU A 31 5.34 -5.18 -14.17
N LEU A 32 4.48 -4.38 -13.54
CA LEU A 32 4.23 -2.99 -13.94
C LEU A 32 5.48 -2.12 -13.78
N MET A 33 6.15 -2.20 -12.62
CA MET A 33 7.41 -1.47 -12.40
C MET A 33 8.48 -1.89 -13.40
N GLN A 34 8.60 -3.19 -13.70
CA GLN A 34 9.55 -3.69 -14.69
C GLN A 34 9.32 -3.07 -16.08
N GLN A 35 8.07 -2.97 -16.53
CA GLN A 35 7.74 -2.36 -17.83
C GLN A 35 8.01 -0.85 -17.83
N VAL A 36 7.62 -0.14 -16.77
CA VAL A 36 7.88 1.30 -16.64
C VAL A 36 9.37 1.59 -16.65
N VAL A 37 10.17 0.86 -15.86
CA VAL A 37 11.62 1.02 -15.78
C VAL A 37 12.27 0.77 -17.13
N ARG A 38 11.91 -0.33 -17.82
CA ARG A 38 12.43 -0.65 -19.15
C ARG A 38 12.11 0.47 -20.15
N GLY A 39 10.87 0.96 -20.17
CA GLY A 39 10.46 2.03 -21.07
C GLY A 39 11.20 3.34 -20.80
N LEU A 40 11.35 3.73 -19.54
CA LEU A 40 12.08 4.95 -19.16
C LEU A 40 13.57 4.85 -19.53
N LYS A 41 14.22 3.72 -19.23
CA LYS A 41 15.63 3.50 -19.60
C LYS A 41 15.84 3.50 -21.11
N ALA A 42 14.96 2.86 -21.88
CA ALA A 42 15.04 2.86 -23.33
C ALA A 42 14.86 4.26 -23.93
N ALA A 43 14.06 5.11 -23.28
CA ALA A 43 13.85 6.50 -23.69
C ALA A 43 14.92 7.48 -23.14
N GLY A 44 15.85 7.03 -22.29
CA GLY A 44 16.81 7.89 -21.61
C GLY A 44 16.18 8.92 -20.66
N LYS A 45 14.98 8.64 -20.13
CA LYS A 45 14.20 9.59 -19.33
C LYS A 45 14.21 9.23 -17.85
N PRO A 46 14.27 10.22 -16.95
CA PRO A 46 13.98 10.02 -15.54
C PRO A 46 12.49 9.69 -15.34
N GLY A 47 12.13 9.25 -14.14
CA GLY A 47 10.74 9.00 -13.80
C GLY A 47 10.49 8.79 -12.31
N ALA A 48 9.22 8.63 -11.97
CA ALA A 48 8.82 8.36 -10.59
C ALA A 48 7.72 7.30 -10.54
N ILE A 49 7.80 6.44 -9.54
CA ILE A 49 6.83 5.38 -9.24
C ILE A 49 6.41 5.53 -7.78
N VAL A 50 5.12 5.40 -7.52
CA VAL A 50 4.57 5.34 -6.15
C VAL A 50 3.77 4.07 -5.99
N ASN A 51 4.15 3.28 -4.99
CA ASN A 51 3.44 2.07 -4.58
C ASN A 51 2.54 2.36 -3.37
N VAL A 52 1.26 2.00 -3.45
CA VAL A 52 0.36 2.04 -2.29
C VAL A 52 0.47 0.73 -1.54
N ILE A 53 1.01 0.82 -0.34
CA ILE A 53 1.31 -0.31 0.55
C ILE A 53 0.25 -0.32 1.68
N THR A 54 0.61 -0.64 2.89
CA THR A 54 -0.28 -0.61 4.07
C THR A 54 0.54 -0.52 5.35
N MET A 55 -0.03 0.05 6.39
CA MET A 55 0.54 0.02 7.74
C MET A 55 0.74 -1.42 8.24
N SER A 56 -0.12 -2.37 7.83
CA SER A 56 0.04 -3.79 8.18
C SER A 56 1.33 -4.43 7.67
N SER A 57 2.06 -3.79 6.74
CA SER A 57 3.35 -4.27 6.25
C SER A 57 4.47 -4.18 7.30
N HIS A 58 4.30 -3.37 8.35
CA HIS A 58 5.28 -3.21 9.43
C HIS A 58 5.33 -4.41 10.38
N GLY A 59 4.19 -5.02 10.69
CA GLY A 59 4.11 -6.12 11.64
C GLY A 59 2.94 -7.08 11.44
N GLY A 60 2.10 -6.79 10.47
CA GLY A 60 0.91 -7.59 10.19
C GLY A 60 -0.24 -7.37 11.17
N GLN A 61 -1.31 -8.09 10.90
CA GLN A 61 -2.47 -8.20 11.75
C GLN A 61 -2.90 -9.68 11.74
N PRO A 62 -3.30 -10.29 12.88
CA PRO A 62 -3.54 -11.72 12.97
C PRO A 62 -4.52 -12.29 11.94
N PHE A 63 -5.53 -11.50 11.58
CA PHE A 63 -6.57 -11.86 10.61
C PHE A 63 -6.29 -11.40 9.17
N LEU A 64 -5.10 -10.88 8.89
CA LEU A 64 -4.66 -10.40 7.57
C LEU A 64 -3.33 -11.02 7.15
N THR A 65 -3.06 -12.28 7.50
CA THR A 65 -1.77 -12.93 7.32
C THR A 65 -1.24 -12.82 5.89
N GLY A 66 -2.00 -13.31 4.91
CA GLY A 66 -1.59 -13.28 3.51
C GLY A 66 -1.52 -11.87 2.93
N TYR A 67 -2.46 -11.00 3.30
CA TYR A 67 -2.47 -9.61 2.88
C TYR A 67 -1.22 -8.87 3.37
N SER A 68 -0.95 -8.90 4.68
CA SER A 68 0.20 -8.22 5.28
C SER A 68 1.52 -8.71 4.69
N ALA A 69 1.67 -10.03 4.52
CA ALA A 69 2.85 -10.63 3.90
C ALA A 69 3.04 -10.15 2.44
N SER A 70 1.97 -10.14 1.63
CA SER A 70 2.02 -9.67 0.24
C SER A 70 2.38 -8.19 0.12
N LYS A 71 1.91 -7.36 1.04
CA LYS A 71 2.23 -5.93 1.10
C LYS A 71 3.62 -5.67 1.67
N GLY A 72 4.09 -6.50 2.61
CA GLY A 72 5.48 -6.49 3.07
C GLY A 72 6.46 -6.82 1.92
N ALA A 73 6.11 -7.78 1.06
CA ALA A 73 6.88 -8.05 -0.15
C ALA A 73 6.95 -6.83 -1.08
N LEU A 74 5.84 -6.10 -1.26
CA LEU A 74 5.83 -4.86 -2.05
C LEU A 74 6.65 -3.74 -1.40
N ALA A 75 6.66 -3.63 -0.07
CA ALA A 75 7.50 -2.67 0.66
C ALA A 75 9.00 -2.92 0.39
N THR A 76 9.44 -4.17 0.49
CA THR A 76 10.82 -4.56 0.18
C THR A 76 11.15 -4.33 -1.29
N LEU A 77 10.26 -4.70 -2.21
CA LEU A 77 10.41 -4.49 -3.64
C LEU A 77 10.55 -3.00 -3.99
N THR A 78 9.80 -2.13 -3.32
CA THR A 78 9.88 -0.66 -3.47
C THR A 78 11.29 -0.15 -3.16
N LYS A 79 11.88 -0.56 -2.03
CA LYS A 79 13.25 -0.18 -1.64
C LYS A 79 14.29 -0.76 -2.59
N ASN A 80 14.12 -2.01 -2.99
CA ASN A 80 15.02 -2.67 -3.94
C ASN A 80 15.05 -1.94 -5.29
N ALA A 81 13.88 -1.66 -5.87
CA ALA A 81 13.76 -0.95 -7.13
C ALA A 81 14.32 0.48 -7.03
N ALA A 82 14.04 1.20 -5.94
CA ALA A 82 14.57 2.54 -5.69
C ALA A 82 16.11 2.54 -5.72
N HIS A 83 16.74 1.59 -5.03
CA HIS A 83 18.19 1.48 -4.99
C HIS A 83 18.78 1.09 -6.36
N ALA A 84 18.18 0.11 -7.03
CA ALA A 84 18.68 -0.38 -8.31
C ALA A 84 18.61 0.69 -9.42
N GLU A 85 17.55 1.50 -9.42
CA GLU A 85 17.26 2.39 -10.54
C GLU A 85 17.70 3.86 -10.31
N ARG A 86 18.34 4.17 -9.17
CA ARG A 86 18.76 5.53 -8.81
C ARG A 86 19.71 6.18 -9.82
N ALA A 87 20.62 5.41 -10.41
CA ALA A 87 21.55 5.91 -11.42
C ALA A 87 20.85 6.33 -12.72
N ALA A 88 19.69 5.72 -13.02
CA ALA A 88 18.84 6.12 -14.12
C ALA A 88 17.91 7.29 -13.76
N ARG A 89 18.01 7.83 -12.54
CA ARG A 89 17.13 8.88 -12.00
C ARG A 89 15.65 8.47 -12.02
N ILE A 90 15.38 7.17 -11.80
CA ILE A 90 14.03 6.64 -11.61
C ILE A 90 13.81 6.47 -10.11
N ARG A 91 12.89 7.25 -9.57
CA ARG A 91 12.54 7.27 -8.14
C ARG A 91 11.41 6.29 -7.87
N VAL A 92 11.50 5.55 -6.78
CA VAL A 92 10.43 4.64 -6.36
C VAL A 92 10.18 4.84 -4.87
N ASN A 93 8.96 5.24 -4.51
CA ASN A 93 8.55 5.46 -3.14
C ASN A 93 7.29 4.68 -2.82
N GLY A 94 7.02 4.46 -1.55
CA GLY A 94 5.84 3.76 -1.04
C GLY A 94 5.06 4.60 -0.04
N ILE A 95 3.74 4.42 -0.04
CA ILE A 95 2.83 4.98 0.96
C ILE A 95 2.25 3.81 1.76
N ASN A 96 2.63 3.71 3.04
CA ASN A 96 2.02 2.78 3.98
C ASN A 96 0.70 3.36 4.45
N LEU A 97 -0.38 2.94 3.81
CA LEU A 97 -1.72 3.47 4.03
C LEU A 97 -2.36 2.84 5.26
N GLY A 98 -2.90 3.67 6.14
CA GLY A 98 -3.77 3.26 7.24
C GLY A 98 -5.17 2.87 6.77
N TRP A 99 -6.12 2.86 7.70
CA TRP A 99 -7.49 2.44 7.41
C TRP A 99 -8.22 3.48 6.56
N ALA A 100 -8.61 3.08 5.35
CA ALA A 100 -9.18 3.98 4.36
C ALA A 100 -10.62 3.62 4.01
N ASP A 101 -11.45 4.65 3.87
CA ASP A 101 -12.82 4.56 3.36
C ASP A 101 -12.79 4.39 1.84
N THR A 102 -13.03 3.17 1.38
CA THR A 102 -13.01 2.81 -0.03
C THR A 102 -14.12 1.81 -0.37
N PRO A 103 -14.58 1.76 -1.63
CA PRO A 103 -15.54 0.73 -2.05
C PRO A 103 -15.08 -0.70 -1.75
N GLY A 104 -13.76 -0.96 -1.82
CA GLY A 104 -13.18 -2.26 -1.46
C GLY A 104 -13.33 -2.57 0.01
N GLU A 105 -13.12 -1.59 0.90
CA GLU A 105 -13.31 -1.77 2.34
C GLU A 105 -14.79 -2.00 2.68
N HIS A 106 -15.72 -1.26 2.07
CA HIS A 106 -17.15 -1.50 2.25
C HIS A 106 -17.54 -2.93 1.85
N ALA A 107 -16.99 -3.45 0.75
CA ALA A 107 -17.27 -4.83 0.32
C ALA A 107 -16.73 -5.87 1.33
N ILE A 108 -15.55 -5.63 1.92
CA ILE A 108 -14.97 -6.52 2.95
C ILE A 108 -15.79 -6.44 4.24
N GLN A 109 -16.16 -5.25 4.69
CA GLN A 109 -16.99 -5.08 5.90
C GLN A 109 -18.35 -5.80 5.74
N ALA A 110 -18.99 -5.67 4.58
CA ALA A 110 -20.23 -6.38 4.28
C ALA A 110 -20.04 -7.91 4.27
N LYS A 111 -18.95 -8.41 3.68
CA LYS A 111 -18.59 -9.83 3.67
C LYS A 111 -18.38 -10.37 5.08
N ASP A 112 -17.80 -9.58 5.96
CA ASP A 112 -17.53 -9.93 7.35
C ASP A 112 -18.76 -9.75 8.26
N GLY A 113 -19.91 -9.38 7.70
CA GLY A 113 -21.17 -9.23 8.44
C GLY A 113 -21.29 -7.92 9.23
N ALA A 114 -20.46 -6.93 8.93
CA ALA A 114 -20.59 -5.62 9.55
C ALA A 114 -21.93 -4.96 9.20
N PRO A 115 -22.56 -4.22 10.14
CA PRO A 115 -23.83 -3.56 9.89
C PRO A 115 -23.68 -2.47 8.82
N PRO A 116 -24.77 -2.09 8.10
CA PRO A 116 -24.70 -1.07 7.05
C PRO A 116 -24.15 0.29 7.51
N ASP A 117 -24.30 0.61 8.79
CA ASP A 117 -23.82 1.83 9.44
C ASP A 117 -22.41 1.70 10.05
N TRP A 118 -21.65 0.68 9.68
CA TRP A 118 -20.31 0.39 10.24
C TRP A 118 -19.38 1.60 10.19
N LEU A 119 -19.40 2.36 9.09
CA LEU A 119 -18.55 3.54 8.92
C LEU A 119 -18.85 4.62 9.96
N SER A 120 -20.13 4.92 10.19
CA SER A 120 -20.55 5.93 11.18
C SER A 120 -20.19 5.53 12.63
N ARG A 121 -20.00 4.25 12.89
CA ARG A 121 -19.52 3.71 14.17
C ARG A 121 -18.00 3.70 14.27
N ALA A 122 -17.30 3.40 13.18
CA ALA A 122 -15.85 3.30 13.15
C ALA A 122 -15.17 4.69 13.09
N ALA A 123 -15.75 5.62 12.34
CA ALA A 123 -15.18 6.94 12.11
C ALA A 123 -14.91 7.74 13.40
N PRO A 124 -15.83 7.84 14.37
CA PRO A 124 -15.60 8.56 15.62
C PRO A 124 -14.54 7.91 16.53
N GLN A 125 -14.20 6.63 16.29
CA GLN A 125 -13.17 5.93 17.05
C GLN A 125 -11.76 6.19 16.51
N GLN A 126 -11.66 6.83 15.33
CA GLN A 126 -10.37 7.23 14.79
C GLN A 126 -9.89 8.53 15.44
N PRO A 127 -8.57 8.71 15.63
CA PRO A 127 -8.02 9.93 16.26
C PRO A 127 -8.50 11.24 15.61
N PHE A 128 -8.69 11.27 14.28
CA PHE A 128 -9.17 12.46 13.57
C PHE A 128 -10.67 12.41 13.23
N GLY A 129 -11.43 11.51 13.88
CA GLY A 129 -12.89 11.41 13.75
C GLY A 129 -13.41 10.89 12.40
N ARG A 130 -12.52 10.39 11.53
CA ARG A 130 -12.87 9.83 10.23
C ARG A 130 -11.82 8.82 9.75
N LEU A 131 -12.18 7.99 8.77
CA LEU A 131 -11.20 7.20 8.03
C LEU A 131 -10.46 8.07 7.01
N ILE A 132 -9.35 7.54 6.51
CA ILE A 132 -8.59 8.16 5.41
C ILE A 132 -9.41 8.03 4.13
N GLU A 133 -9.51 9.11 3.36
CA GLU A 133 -10.18 9.10 2.07
C GLU A 133 -9.18 9.04 0.90
N PRO A 134 -9.57 8.51 -0.28
CA PRO A 134 -8.70 8.46 -1.45
C PRO A 134 -8.06 9.81 -1.83
N ARG A 135 -8.79 10.92 -1.62
CA ARG A 135 -8.28 12.28 -1.89
C ARG A 135 -7.12 12.67 -0.97
N ASP A 136 -7.10 12.19 0.27
CA ASP A 136 -6.01 12.48 1.21
C ASP A 136 -4.70 11.85 0.70
N VAL A 137 -4.79 10.60 0.24
CA VAL A 137 -3.65 9.85 -0.32
C VAL A 137 -3.17 10.44 -1.65
N ALA A 138 -4.11 10.91 -2.48
CA ALA A 138 -3.80 11.48 -3.79
C ALA A 138 -2.85 12.69 -3.67
N GLY A 139 -3.02 13.54 -2.66
CA GLY A 139 -2.15 14.68 -2.41
C GLY A 139 -0.68 14.27 -2.22
N LEU A 140 -0.43 13.28 -1.36
CA LEU A 140 0.92 12.74 -1.14
C LEU A 140 1.46 12.02 -2.39
N ALA A 141 0.63 11.25 -3.07
CA ALA A 141 1.04 10.54 -4.28
C ALA A 141 1.46 11.54 -5.39
N ILE A 142 0.70 12.61 -5.60
CA ILE A 142 1.03 13.67 -6.55
C ILE A 142 2.36 14.33 -6.18
N TYR A 143 2.57 14.68 -4.90
CA TYR A 143 3.84 15.23 -4.43
C TYR A 143 5.01 14.29 -4.74
N LEU A 144 4.91 13.00 -4.40
CA LEU A 144 5.96 12.02 -4.64
C LEU A 144 6.25 11.77 -6.13
N LEU A 145 5.26 11.95 -7.00
CA LEU A 145 5.42 11.82 -8.46
C LEU A 145 5.97 13.08 -9.11
N SER A 146 5.86 14.24 -8.46
CA SER A 146 6.31 15.54 -8.99
C SER A 146 7.80 15.79 -8.78
N ASP A 147 8.32 16.82 -9.46
CA ASP A 147 9.70 17.29 -9.30
C ASP A 147 9.98 17.87 -7.90
N ALA A 148 8.95 18.29 -7.16
CA ALA A 148 9.11 18.73 -5.77
C ALA A 148 9.69 17.64 -4.85
N ALA A 149 9.59 16.38 -5.23
CA ALA A 149 10.16 15.22 -4.53
C ALA A 149 11.39 14.63 -5.25
N GLU A 150 12.11 15.41 -6.06
CA GLU A 150 13.21 14.90 -6.92
C GLU A 150 14.33 14.21 -6.14
N MET A 151 14.55 14.58 -4.88
CA MET A 151 15.57 13.98 -4.01
C MET A 151 15.06 12.80 -3.17
N MET A 152 13.79 12.41 -3.32
CA MET A 152 13.17 11.35 -2.53
C MET A 152 13.07 10.05 -3.34
N THR A 153 13.78 9.02 -2.91
CA THR A 153 13.64 7.65 -3.43
C THR A 153 13.85 6.62 -2.32
N GLY A 154 13.14 5.50 -2.36
CA GLY A 154 13.21 4.43 -1.36
C GLY A 154 12.48 4.74 -0.05
N ALA A 155 11.80 5.88 0.05
CA ALA A 155 11.01 6.20 1.22
C ALA A 155 9.75 5.32 1.29
N LEU A 156 9.45 4.83 2.49
CA LEU A 156 8.16 4.24 2.86
C LEU A 156 7.53 5.19 3.86
N ILE A 157 6.50 5.91 3.45
CA ILE A 157 5.88 6.98 4.24
C ILE A 157 4.62 6.44 4.88
N ASP A 158 4.58 6.48 6.20
CA ASP A 158 3.40 6.11 6.96
C ASP A 158 2.36 7.21 6.83
N PHE A 159 1.21 6.86 6.28
CA PHE A 159 0.07 7.72 6.07
C PHE A 159 -1.11 7.16 6.85
N ASP A 160 -1.09 7.43 8.16
CA ASP A 160 -2.06 6.93 9.13
C ASP A 160 -2.25 7.93 10.26
N GLN A 161 -3.31 7.75 11.00
CA GLN A 161 -3.63 8.48 12.24
C GLN A 161 -2.98 7.85 13.47
N ASN A 162 -2.53 6.60 13.36
CA ASN A 162 -1.86 5.86 14.40
C ASN A 162 -0.34 5.90 14.19
N VAL A 163 0.42 6.03 15.28
CA VAL A 163 1.88 6.09 15.25
C VAL A 163 2.44 4.75 15.70
N ILE A 164 3.01 3.99 14.76
CA ILE A 164 3.64 2.70 15.08
C ILE A 164 4.88 2.92 15.96
N GLY A 165 4.97 2.10 17.03
CA GLY A 165 6.10 2.15 17.95
C GLY A 165 5.99 3.25 19.03
N ALA A 166 4.92 4.02 19.03
CA ALA A 166 4.57 4.89 20.15
C ALA A 166 3.71 4.09 21.16
N TYR A 167 4.07 4.15 22.42
CA TYR A 167 3.35 3.51 23.52
C TYR A 167 2.96 4.61 24.51
N GLY A 168 1.70 4.61 24.92
CA GLY A 168 1.15 5.50 25.95
C GLY A 168 0.71 4.74 27.18
#